data_c2b9ec8f4968b9d62169f7499853d390
#
_entry.id   c2b9ec8f4968b9d62169f7499853d390
#
_cell.length_a   1.000
_cell.length_b   1.000
_cell.length_c   1.000
_cell.angle_alpha   90.00
_cell.angle_beta   90.00
_cell.angle_gamma   90.00
#
_symmetry.space_group_name_H-M   'P 1'
#
loop_
_entity.id
_entity.type
_entity.pdbx_description
1 polymer ?
#
loop_
_entity_poly.entity_id
_entity_poly.type
_entity_poly.pdbx_seq_one_letter_code
_entity_poly.pdbx_strand_id
1 'polypeptide(L)'
;MKNLFITTLFLLCFSPLHAQDPIPSCPLISKATANCDTLRSYSLRTDTVAVPQIAFPSGFQQLGENELTDSLGILNPFWEKLRLLHAGFSTDTIRIVHIGDSHIRGRILPRTTGTLLTETFGAISYTDMGINGAFCTTFTRPDRISDIAALHPDLVILSFGTNESHNRRYNTLLHYRQMDELVRMLRDSLPNVPLLMTTPPGSYDSFRKSRRRTYSINPRTAVAVETMRRFADDNGLAVWDMYEAVGGRQRACLNWQEAKLMRP
;
A
#
# COMPACT_ATOMS: atom_id res chain seq x y z
N MET A 1 19.80 7.63 9.24
CA MET A 1 18.61 7.36 10.06
C MET A 1 17.27 7.69 9.34
N LYS A 2 17.25 7.87 8.02
CA LYS A 2 16.03 8.18 7.25
C LYS A 2 15.38 6.95 6.60
N ASN A 3 16.04 5.78 6.67
CA ASN A 3 15.69 4.62 5.84
C ASN A 3 14.86 3.53 6.53
N LEU A 4 14.49 3.72 7.80
CA LEU A 4 13.92 2.62 8.60
C LEU A 4 12.39 2.51 8.55
N PHE A 5 11.72 3.53 7.98
CA PHE A 5 10.29 3.72 8.20
C PHE A 5 9.37 3.02 7.21
N ILE A 6 9.88 2.59 6.09
CA ILE A 6 9.07 2.33 4.91
C ILE A 6 9.08 0.86 4.51
N THR A 7 10.00 0.10 5.08
CA THR A 7 10.18 -1.32 4.78
C THR A 7 9.00 -2.19 5.24
N THR A 8 8.18 -1.67 6.13
CA THR A 8 7.10 -2.41 6.79
C THR A 8 5.90 -2.68 5.89
N LEU A 9 5.69 -1.86 4.87
CA LEU A 9 4.47 -1.94 4.06
C LEU A 9 4.32 -3.24 3.27
N PHE A 10 5.42 -3.78 2.75
CA PHE A 10 5.35 -4.94 1.86
C PHE A 10 5.88 -6.25 2.44
N LEU A 11 6.64 -6.19 3.51
CA LEU A 11 7.26 -7.40 4.09
C LEU A 11 6.42 -8.09 5.16
N LEU A 12 5.42 -7.41 5.73
CA LEU A 12 4.52 -8.00 6.73
C LEU A 12 3.35 -8.79 6.14
N CYS A 13 3.14 -8.72 4.83
CA CYS A 13 2.06 -9.44 4.18
C CYS A 13 2.34 -10.92 3.94
N PHE A 14 3.53 -11.41 4.25
CA PHE A 14 3.83 -12.84 4.22
C PHE A 14 3.58 -13.49 5.59
N SER A 15 2.32 -13.52 6.03
CA SER A 15 1.91 -14.54 6.98
C SER A 15 2.12 -15.90 6.31
N PRO A 16 2.73 -16.90 6.99
CA PRO A 16 2.86 -18.21 6.40
C PRO A 16 1.46 -18.72 6.12
N LEU A 17 1.12 -18.86 4.85
CA LEU A 17 -0.04 -19.63 4.42
C LEU A 17 0.13 -21.02 5.02
N HIS A 18 -0.67 -21.33 6.03
CA HIS A 18 -0.82 -22.69 6.51
C HIS A 18 -1.39 -23.50 5.35
N ALA A 19 -0.50 -24.25 4.71
CA ALA A 19 -0.89 -25.26 3.75
C ALA A 19 -1.57 -26.40 4.51
N GLN A 20 -2.88 -26.28 4.70
CA GLN A 20 -3.75 -27.38 5.14
C GLN A 20 -5.07 -27.27 4.40
N ASP A 21 -5.06 -27.66 3.11
CA ASP A 21 -6.24 -28.24 2.49
C ASP A 21 -5.77 -29.29 1.48
N PRO A 22 -6.33 -30.52 1.51
CA PRO A 22 -5.95 -31.58 0.60
C PRO A 22 -6.48 -31.25 -0.81
N ILE A 23 -5.58 -31.33 -1.77
CA ILE A 23 -5.89 -31.24 -3.20
C ILE A 23 -6.95 -32.28 -3.55
N PRO A 24 -8.11 -31.88 -4.14
CA PRO A 24 -9.05 -32.87 -4.63
C PRO A 24 -8.42 -33.67 -5.79
N SER A 25 -8.42 -34.99 -5.66
CA SER A 25 -7.96 -35.91 -6.67
C SER A 25 -8.76 -35.74 -7.97
N CYS A 26 -8.08 -35.35 -9.05
CA CYS A 26 -8.62 -35.35 -10.39
C CYS A 26 -8.49 -36.78 -10.98
N PRO A 27 -9.56 -37.47 -11.34
CA PRO A 27 -9.50 -38.72 -12.07
C PRO A 27 -9.43 -38.44 -13.57
N LEU A 28 -8.62 -39.24 -14.27
CA LEU A 28 -8.51 -39.41 -15.71
C LEU A 28 -7.31 -38.74 -16.40
N ILE A 29 -6.18 -39.42 -16.40
CA ILE A 29 -5.36 -39.53 -17.60
C ILE A 29 -4.90 -41.00 -17.72
N SER A 30 -5.52 -41.72 -18.64
CA SER A 30 -5.05 -43.03 -19.08
C SER A 30 -4.04 -42.86 -20.22
N LYS A 31 -2.89 -43.49 -20.03
CA LYS A 31 -1.96 -43.98 -21.06
C LYS A 31 -1.35 -42.95 -22.02
N ALA A 32 -0.16 -42.50 -21.69
CA ALA A 32 0.89 -42.29 -22.65
C ALA A 32 2.22 -42.75 -21.99
N THR A 33 2.75 -43.88 -22.45
CA THR A 33 4.10 -44.34 -22.15
C THR A 33 5.08 -43.42 -22.89
N ALA A 34 5.75 -42.56 -22.17
CA ALA A 34 6.90 -41.81 -22.65
C ALA A 34 8.03 -41.94 -21.62
N ASN A 35 9.21 -42.29 -22.10
CA ASN A 35 10.44 -42.50 -21.35
C ASN A 35 10.68 -41.42 -20.29
N CYS A 36 10.65 -41.85 -19.02
CA CYS A 36 10.84 -40.97 -17.87
C CYS A 36 12.23 -41.21 -17.26
N ASP A 37 13.27 -40.76 -17.97
CA ASP A 37 14.66 -40.85 -17.49
C ASP A 37 15.37 -39.51 -17.34
N THR A 38 14.64 -38.46 -17.04
CA THR A 38 15.23 -37.19 -16.55
C THR A 38 14.26 -36.36 -15.70
N LEU A 39 13.63 -36.96 -14.72
CA LEU A 39 13.10 -36.20 -13.60
C LEU A 39 14.27 -35.84 -12.68
N ARG A 40 14.97 -34.74 -12.99
CA ARG A 40 15.74 -34.05 -11.97
C ARG A 40 14.78 -33.74 -10.83
N SER A 41 15.07 -34.33 -9.67
CA SER A 41 14.42 -33.99 -8.43
C SER A 41 14.63 -32.50 -8.17
N TYR A 42 13.68 -31.67 -8.54
CA TYR A 42 13.62 -30.31 -8.05
C TYR A 42 13.30 -30.43 -6.55
N SER A 43 14.32 -30.39 -5.72
CA SER A 43 14.17 -30.10 -4.34
C SER A 43 13.43 -28.77 -4.28
N LEU A 44 12.16 -28.79 -3.87
CA LEU A 44 11.45 -27.58 -3.46
C LEU A 44 12.29 -26.99 -2.32
N ARG A 45 13.11 -26.01 -2.63
CA ARG A 45 13.70 -25.16 -1.62
C ARG A 45 12.53 -24.46 -0.93
N THR A 46 12.13 -24.96 0.18
CA THR A 46 11.37 -24.22 1.18
C THR A 46 12.32 -23.21 1.81
N ASP A 47 12.84 -22.28 1.01
CA ASP A 47 13.49 -21.12 1.55
C ASP A 47 12.38 -20.30 2.19
N THR A 48 12.20 -20.46 3.48
CA THR A 48 11.45 -19.52 4.31
C THR A 48 12.12 -18.18 4.08
N VAL A 49 11.48 -17.31 3.32
CA VAL A 49 11.95 -15.93 3.17
C VAL A 49 11.97 -15.35 4.58
N ALA A 50 13.15 -15.12 5.11
CA ALA A 50 13.29 -14.48 6.39
C ALA A 50 12.74 -13.05 6.22
N VAL A 51 11.53 -12.82 6.70
CA VAL A 51 10.92 -11.48 6.70
C VAL A 51 11.78 -10.62 7.64
N PRO A 52 12.49 -9.61 7.13
CA PRO A 52 13.30 -8.76 7.98
C PRO A 52 12.39 -8.07 8.98
N GLN A 53 12.64 -8.28 10.26
CA GLN A 53 11.94 -7.56 11.32
C GLN A 53 12.38 -6.10 11.28
N ILE A 54 11.46 -5.22 10.93
CA ILE A 54 11.72 -3.79 10.86
C ILE A 54 11.26 -3.17 12.16
N ALA A 55 12.24 -2.66 12.91
CA ALA A 55 11.95 -1.90 14.11
C ALA A 55 11.51 -0.48 13.75
N PHE A 56 10.42 -0.04 14.33
CA PHE A 56 10.07 1.38 14.34
C PHE A 56 11.18 2.19 15.05
N PRO A 57 11.34 3.49 14.74
CA PRO A 57 12.27 4.32 15.46
C PRO A 57 12.07 4.22 16.97
N SER A 58 13.15 4.15 17.74
CA SER A 58 13.12 3.93 19.19
C SER A 58 12.28 4.95 19.99
N GLY A 59 11.97 6.10 19.41
CA GLY A 59 11.09 7.12 19.99
C GLY A 59 9.59 6.90 19.77
N PHE A 60 9.21 5.91 18.95
CA PHE A 60 7.80 5.63 18.71
C PHE A 60 7.20 4.83 19.87
N GLN A 61 6.06 5.28 20.35
CA GLN A 61 5.35 4.69 21.48
C GLN A 61 3.91 4.36 21.09
N GLN A 62 3.33 3.36 21.77
CA GLN A 62 1.92 2.97 21.60
C GLN A 62 1.58 2.76 20.11
N LEU A 63 2.37 1.95 19.45
CA LEU A 63 2.11 1.55 18.07
C LEU A 63 0.85 0.70 18.02
N GLY A 64 0.08 0.88 16.95
CA GLY A 64 -1.01 -0.02 16.61
C GLY A 64 -0.56 -1.22 15.78
N GLU A 65 -1.53 -1.97 15.33
CA GLU A 65 -1.28 -3.10 14.43
C GLU A 65 -0.78 -2.59 13.08
N ASN A 66 0.28 -3.20 12.60
CA ASN A 66 0.86 -2.88 11.30
C ASN A 66 0.53 -4.00 10.31
N GLU A 67 -0.73 -4.01 9.90
CA GLU A 67 -1.28 -5.02 9.02
C GLU A 67 -1.77 -4.42 7.70
N LEU A 68 -1.71 -5.23 6.66
CA LEU A 68 -2.37 -4.97 5.39
C LEU A 68 -3.64 -5.82 5.36
N THR A 69 -4.79 -5.17 5.40
CA THR A 69 -6.09 -5.83 5.32
C THR A 69 -6.46 -6.04 3.85
N ASP A 70 -6.73 -7.29 3.49
CA ASP A 70 -7.23 -7.70 2.17
C ASP A 70 -8.24 -8.83 2.33
N SER A 71 -9.43 -8.49 2.81
CA SER A 71 -10.47 -9.46 3.16
C SER A 71 -11.00 -10.27 1.97
N LEU A 72 -10.89 -9.75 0.77
CA LEU A 72 -11.33 -10.40 -0.47
C LEU A 72 -10.19 -11.05 -1.27
N GLY A 73 -8.95 -10.93 -0.82
CA GLY A 73 -7.78 -11.47 -1.52
C GLY A 73 -7.52 -10.83 -2.88
N ILE A 74 -7.88 -9.55 -3.04
CA ILE A 74 -7.71 -8.86 -4.33
C ILE A 74 -6.24 -8.70 -4.71
N LEU A 75 -5.32 -8.73 -3.75
CA LEU A 75 -3.89 -8.68 -3.99
C LEU A 75 -3.27 -10.04 -4.36
N ASN A 76 -4.03 -11.14 -4.29
CA ASN A 76 -3.49 -12.48 -4.58
C ASN A 76 -2.81 -12.59 -5.95
N PRO A 77 -3.35 -12.01 -7.06
CA PRO A 77 -2.67 -12.05 -8.34
C PRO A 77 -1.32 -11.31 -8.33
N PHE A 78 -1.22 -10.22 -7.56
CA PHE A 78 0.01 -9.47 -7.38
C PHE A 78 1.05 -10.24 -6.55
N TRP A 79 0.60 -10.87 -5.44
CA TRP A 79 1.46 -11.72 -4.61
C TRP A 79 2.00 -12.91 -5.39
N GLU A 80 1.17 -13.52 -6.22
CA GLU A 80 1.61 -14.64 -7.07
C GLU A 80 2.69 -14.21 -8.07
N LYS A 81 2.56 -13.05 -8.70
CA LYS A 81 3.61 -12.50 -9.57
C LYS A 81 4.92 -12.29 -8.82
N LEU A 82 4.88 -11.70 -7.62
CA LEU A 82 6.05 -11.53 -6.77
C LEU A 82 6.68 -12.88 -6.40
N ARG A 83 5.85 -13.86 -6.03
CA ARG A 83 6.30 -15.22 -5.69
C ARG A 83 7.00 -15.90 -6.85
N LEU A 84 6.44 -15.82 -8.06
CA LEU A 84 7.03 -16.40 -9.28
C LEU A 84 8.34 -15.72 -9.64
N LEU A 85 8.41 -14.39 -9.51
CA LEU A 85 9.62 -13.62 -9.76
C LEU A 85 10.73 -14.00 -8.76
N HIS A 86 10.41 -14.06 -7.46
CA HIS A 86 11.36 -14.43 -6.41
C HIS A 86 11.88 -15.87 -6.56
N ALA A 87 11.01 -16.79 -6.97
CA ALA A 87 11.36 -18.17 -7.21
C ALA A 87 12.11 -18.42 -8.53
N GLY A 88 12.30 -17.39 -9.35
CA GLY A 88 12.97 -17.48 -10.65
C GLY A 88 12.13 -18.16 -11.74
N PHE A 89 10.82 -18.30 -11.53
CA PHE A 89 9.88 -18.85 -12.54
C PHE A 89 9.37 -17.79 -13.51
N SER A 90 9.58 -16.51 -13.22
CA SER A 90 9.30 -15.39 -14.12
C SER A 90 10.50 -14.45 -14.18
N THR A 91 10.67 -13.81 -15.31
CA THR A 91 11.62 -12.70 -15.54
C THR A 91 10.91 -11.39 -15.85
N ASP A 92 9.58 -11.38 -15.74
CA ASP A 92 8.76 -10.22 -16.06
C ASP A 92 9.00 -9.09 -15.04
N THR A 93 9.01 -7.87 -15.54
CA THR A 93 9.05 -6.71 -14.66
C THR A 93 7.69 -6.45 -14.06
N ILE A 94 7.58 -6.49 -12.73
CA ILE A 94 6.36 -6.12 -12.00
C ILE A 94 6.31 -4.60 -11.85
N ARG A 95 5.20 -3.99 -12.27
CA ARG A 95 5.01 -2.55 -12.33
C ARG A 95 4.06 -2.09 -11.23
N ILE A 96 4.53 -1.19 -10.37
CA ILE A 96 3.75 -0.59 -9.29
C ILE A 96 3.63 0.90 -9.57
N VAL A 97 2.41 1.40 -9.58
CA VAL A 97 2.14 2.84 -9.69
C VAL A 97 1.57 3.35 -8.38
N HIS A 98 2.21 4.36 -7.79
CA HIS A 98 1.82 4.95 -6.52
C HIS A 98 1.37 6.39 -6.74
N ILE A 99 0.07 6.62 -6.70
CA ILE A 99 -0.51 7.96 -6.80
C ILE A 99 -0.82 8.53 -5.41
N GLY A 100 -0.70 9.84 -5.26
CA GLY A 100 -0.96 10.45 -3.96
C GLY A 100 -0.60 11.92 -3.87
N ASP A 101 -0.53 12.40 -2.64
CA ASP A 101 -0.27 13.80 -2.32
C ASP A 101 1.23 14.14 -2.16
N SER A 102 1.53 15.16 -1.35
CA SER A 102 2.90 15.62 -1.10
C SER A 102 3.77 14.58 -0.39
N HIS A 103 3.21 13.63 0.35
CA HIS A 103 3.98 12.55 0.98
C HIS A 103 4.56 11.62 -0.09
N ILE A 104 3.81 11.36 -1.15
CA ILE A 104 4.28 10.57 -2.29
C ILE A 104 5.25 11.41 -3.15
N ARG A 105 4.91 12.69 -3.41
CA ARG A 105 5.79 13.61 -4.13
C ARG A 105 7.15 13.79 -3.46
N GLY A 106 7.23 13.69 -2.15
CA GLY A 106 8.48 13.74 -1.38
C GLY A 106 9.41 12.56 -1.62
N ARG A 107 8.94 11.49 -2.25
CA ARG A 107 9.68 10.31 -2.70
C ARG A 107 10.38 9.49 -1.61
N ILE A 108 10.19 9.80 -0.33
CA ILE A 108 10.79 8.99 0.74
C ILE A 108 10.14 7.61 0.75
N LEU A 109 8.82 7.55 0.91
CA LEU A 109 8.05 6.31 0.91
C LEU A 109 8.22 5.53 -0.42
N PRO A 110 7.97 6.13 -1.61
CA PRO A 110 8.09 5.39 -2.87
C PRO A 110 9.49 4.82 -3.12
N ARG A 111 10.54 5.61 -2.90
CA ARG A 111 11.91 5.14 -3.14
C ARG A 111 12.30 4.00 -2.23
N THR A 112 12.03 4.13 -0.92
CA THR A 112 12.42 3.08 0.00
C THR A 112 11.65 1.80 -0.26
N THR A 113 10.33 1.89 -0.51
CA THR A 113 9.52 0.73 -0.87
C THR A 113 10.02 0.09 -2.17
N GLY A 114 10.23 0.89 -3.21
CA GLY A 114 10.72 0.40 -4.50
C GLY A 114 12.10 -0.27 -4.41
N THR A 115 13.04 0.33 -3.66
CA THR A 115 14.37 -0.26 -3.43
C THR A 115 14.26 -1.61 -2.74
N LEU A 116 13.51 -1.69 -1.65
CA LEU A 116 13.38 -2.93 -0.88
C LEU A 116 12.66 -4.05 -1.65
N LEU A 117 11.64 -3.70 -2.43
CA LEU A 117 10.98 -4.66 -3.29
C LEU A 117 11.94 -5.19 -4.36
N THR A 118 12.76 -4.31 -4.96
CA THR A 118 13.75 -4.69 -5.95
C THR A 118 14.84 -5.58 -5.35
N GLU A 119 15.34 -5.24 -4.16
CA GLU A 119 16.34 -6.05 -3.43
C GLU A 119 15.79 -7.42 -3.05
N THR A 120 14.49 -7.51 -2.72
CA THR A 120 13.85 -8.75 -2.29
C THR A 120 13.42 -9.63 -3.44
N PHE A 121 12.80 -9.04 -4.47
CA PHE A 121 12.10 -9.79 -5.51
C PHE A 121 12.76 -9.68 -6.90
N GLY A 122 13.63 -8.71 -7.15
CA GLY A 122 14.32 -8.54 -8.43
C GLY A 122 13.67 -7.48 -9.32
N ALA A 123 13.15 -7.86 -10.49
CA ALA A 123 12.69 -6.92 -11.52
C ALA A 123 11.40 -6.17 -11.11
N ILE A 124 11.53 -5.10 -10.35
CA ILE A 124 10.43 -4.20 -9.92
C ILE A 124 10.60 -2.83 -10.57
N SER A 125 9.54 -2.34 -11.19
CA SER A 125 9.42 -0.94 -11.65
C SER A 125 8.43 -0.21 -10.74
N TYR A 126 8.92 0.73 -9.95
CA TYR A 126 8.09 1.50 -9.03
C TYR A 126 8.00 2.96 -9.49
N THR A 127 6.81 3.39 -9.91
CA THR A 127 6.54 4.74 -10.43
C THR A 127 5.75 5.54 -9.42
N ASP A 128 6.30 6.67 -8.96
CA ASP A 128 5.63 7.63 -8.08
C ASP A 128 5.00 8.77 -8.90
N MET A 129 3.71 8.99 -8.70
CA MET A 129 2.93 10.06 -9.33
C MET A 129 2.32 10.98 -8.25
N GLY A 130 3.12 11.39 -7.28
CA GLY A 130 2.70 12.30 -6.21
C GLY A 130 2.59 13.74 -6.67
N ILE A 131 1.56 14.46 -6.19
CA ILE A 131 1.33 15.89 -6.48
C ILE A 131 1.15 16.65 -5.16
N ASN A 132 1.87 17.76 -5.00
CA ASN A 132 1.74 18.60 -3.80
C ASN A 132 0.31 19.13 -3.66
N GLY A 133 -0.28 18.94 -2.48
CA GLY A 133 -1.64 19.42 -2.19
C GLY A 133 -2.74 18.62 -2.87
N ALA A 134 -2.44 17.47 -3.48
CA ALA A 134 -3.44 16.67 -4.18
C ALA A 134 -4.50 16.12 -3.23
N PHE A 135 -5.71 16.12 -3.72
CA PHE A 135 -6.86 15.36 -3.24
C PHE A 135 -7.07 14.15 -4.16
N CYS A 136 -7.87 13.19 -3.76
CA CYS A 136 -8.26 12.11 -4.67
C CYS A 136 -8.88 12.66 -5.98
N THR A 137 -9.67 13.75 -5.91
CA THR A 137 -10.22 14.43 -7.09
C THR A 137 -9.18 15.03 -8.05
N THR A 138 -7.95 15.21 -7.61
CA THR A 138 -6.88 15.67 -8.51
C THR A 138 -6.57 14.64 -9.60
N PHE A 139 -6.86 13.36 -9.31
CA PHE A 139 -6.64 12.25 -10.22
C PHE A 139 -7.91 11.78 -10.94
N THR A 140 -9.12 12.27 -10.58
CA THR A 140 -10.37 11.96 -11.28
C THR A 140 -10.50 12.74 -12.59
N ARG A 141 -9.50 12.61 -13.45
CA ARG A 141 -9.42 13.25 -14.76
C ARG A 141 -9.02 12.22 -15.81
N PRO A 142 -9.68 12.22 -16.98
CA PRO A 142 -9.39 11.23 -18.02
C PRO A 142 -7.92 11.15 -18.44
N ASP A 143 -7.25 12.33 -18.56
CA ASP A 143 -5.82 12.40 -18.89
C ASP A 143 -4.95 11.74 -17.83
N ARG A 144 -5.23 11.96 -16.54
CA ARG A 144 -4.50 11.32 -15.43
C ARG A 144 -4.69 9.82 -15.37
N ILE A 145 -5.93 9.37 -15.56
CA ILE A 145 -6.25 7.94 -15.60
C ILE A 145 -5.56 7.28 -16.79
N SER A 146 -5.55 7.94 -17.95
CA SER A 146 -4.85 7.47 -19.14
C SER A 146 -3.34 7.35 -18.91
N ASP A 147 -2.72 8.35 -18.25
CA ASP A 147 -1.29 8.32 -17.90
C ASP A 147 -0.96 7.13 -16.98
N ILE A 148 -1.84 6.85 -15.98
CA ILE A 148 -1.68 5.70 -15.08
C ILE A 148 -1.81 4.38 -15.86
N ALA A 149 -2.84 4.28 -16.71
CA ALA A 149 -3.09 3.07 -17.50
C ALA A 149 -1.97 2.77 -18.51
N ALA A 150 -1.39 3.81 -19.10
CA ALA A 150 -0.26 3.68 -20.04
C ALA A 150 1.01 3.07 -19.42
N LEU A 151 1.12 3.08 -18.08
CA LEU A 151 2.21 2.42 -17.36
C LEU A 151 2.01 0.91 -17.20
N HIS A 152 0.85 0.39 -17.59
CA HIS A 152 0.48 -1.03 -17.45
C HIS A 152 0.79 -1.61 -16.07
N PRO A 153 0.22 -1.04 -14.98
CA PRO A 153 0.55 -1.45 -13.62
C PRO A 153 0.03 -2.84 -13.29
N ASP A 154 0.77 -3.55 -12.45
CA ASP A 154 0.34 -4.78 -11.77
C ASP A 154 -0.29 -4.49 -10.40
N LEU A 155 -0.05 -3.29 -9.86
CA LEU A 155 -0.64 -2.76 -8.63
C LEU A 155 -0.72 -1.23 -8.72
N VAL A 156 -1.84 -0.65 -8.30
CA VAL A 156 -1.96 0.79 -8.05
C VAL A 156 -2.14 1.05 -6.56
N ILE A 157 -1.30 1.92 -6.00
CA ILE A 157 -1.37 2.35 -4.60
C ILE A 157 -1.95 3.77 -4.55
N LEU A 158 -2.93 3.97 -3.65
CA LEU A 158 -3.66 5.22 -3.45
C LEU A 158 -3.34 5.80 -2.08
N SER A 159 -2.63 6.94 -2.01
CA SER A 159 -2.23 7.59 -0.76
C SER A 159 -2.75 9.02 -0.68
N PHE A 160 -3.95 9.16 -0.11
CA PHE A 160 -4.68 10.41 0.05
C PHE A 160 -5.18 10.58 1.50
N GLY A 161 -6.02 11.58 1.75
CA GLY A 161 -6.69 11.78 3.03
C GLY A 161 -6.11 12.92 3.87
N THR A 162 -4.83 13.26 3.70
CA THR A 162 -4.20 14.37 4.44
C THR A 162 -4.84 15.71 4.06
N ASN A 163 -4.89 16.02 2.76
CA ASN A 163 -5.42 17.30 2.29
C ASN A 163 -6.92 17.39 2.46
N GLU A 164 -7.65 16.30 2.23
CA GLU A 164 -9.08 16.19 2.50
C GLU A 164 -9.37 16.55 3.97
N SER A 165 -8.61 15.99 4.90
CA SER A 165 -8.78 16.25 6.33
C SER A 165 -8.44 17.68 6.76
N HIS A 166 -7.61 18.41 5.99
CA HIS A 166 -7.29 19.81 6.27
C HIS A 166 -8.45 20.77 5.95
N ASN A 167 -9.46 20.33 5.19
CA ASN A 167 -10.65 21.13 5.02
C ASN A 167 -11.40 21.28 6.35
N ARG A 168 -11.52 22.52 6.85
CA ARG A 168 -12.24 22.79 8.11
C ARG A 168 -13.71 22.38 8.08
N ARG A 169 -14.30 22.28 6.87
CA ARG A 169 -15.65 21.77 6.62
C ARG A 169 -15.60 20.34 6.08
N TYR A 170 -14.66 19.53 6.58
CA TYR A 170 -14.55 18.14 6.15
C TYR A 170 -15.90 17.44 6.21
N ASN A 171 -16.25 16.74 5.15
CA ASN A 171 -17.50 16.02 5.00
C ASN A 171 -17.22 14.58 4.57
N THR A 172 -17.61 13.64 5.40
CA THR A 172 -17.36 12.21 5.19
C THR A 172 -18.02 11.68 3.91
N LEU A 173 -19.27 12.08 3.65
CA LEU A 173 -20.00 11.64 2.46
C LEU A 173 -19.39 12.20 1.18
N LEU A 174 -18.94 13.45 1.21
CA LEU A 174 -18.26 14.05 0.06
C LEU A 174 -16.94 13.34 -0.22
N HIS A 175 -16.12 13.10 0.83
CA HIS A 175 -14.85 12.39 0.68
C HIS A 175 -15.07 10.96 0.16
N TYR A 176 -16.06 10.25 0.70
CA TYR A 176 -16.45 8.91 0.22
C TYR A 176 -16.78 8.92 -1.29
N ARG A 177 -17.63 9.85 -1.74
CA ARG A 177 -18.00 9.96 -3.17
C ARG A 177 -16.82 10.32 -4.06
N GLN A 178 -15.89 11.13 -3.58
CA GLN A 178 -14.69 11.50 -4.31
C GLN A 178 -13.75 10.29 -4.49
N MET A 179 -13.61 9.46 -3.46
CA MET A 179 -12.87 8.20 -3.56
C MET A 179 -13.55 7.21 -4.52
N ASP A 180 -14.89 7.11 -4.44
CA ASP A 180 -15.67 6.24 -5.30
C ASP A 180 -15.49 6.60 -6.78
N GLU A 181 -15.55 7.89 -7.12
CA GLU A 181 -15.34 8.36 -8.47
C GLU A 181 -13.93 8.00 -8.99
N LEU A 182 -12.89 8.22 -8.18
CA LEU A 182 -11.52 7.86 -8.55
C LEU A 182 -11.38 6.34 -8.77
N VAL A 183 -11.86 5.54 -7.83
CA VAL A 183 -11.76 4.08 -7.90
C VAL A 183 -12.53 3.52 -9.09
N ARG A 184 -13.73 4.05 -9.36
CA ARG A 184 -14.52 3.67 -10.53
C ARG A 184 -13.76 3.96 -11.83
N MET A 185 -13.22 5.17 -12.00
CA MET A 185 -12.44 5.54 -13.19
C MET A 185 -11.19 4.65 -13.38
N LEU A 186 -10.52 4.31 -12.28
CA LEU A 186 -9.38 3.38 -12.32
C LEU A 186 -9.82 1.98 -12.74
N ARG A 187 -10.90 1.45 -12.17
CA ARG A 187 -11.42 0.12 -12.50
C ARG A 187 -11.94 0.04 -13.94
N ASP A 188 -12.56 1.10 -14.45
CA ASP A 188 -13.00 1.17 -15.84
C ASP A 188 -11.81 1.07 -16.82
N SER A 189 -10.66 1.67 -16.48
CA SER A 189 -9.46 1.67 -17.32
C SER A 189 -8.51 0.49 -17.04
N LEU A 190 -8.55 -0.06 -15.85
CA LEU A 190 -7.65 -1.10 -15.32
C LEU A 190 -8.43 -2.18 -14.57
N PRO A 191 -9.35 -2.92 -15.25
CA PRO A 191 -10.33 -3.79 -14.58
C PRO A 191 -9.71 -4.95 -13.79
N ASN A 192 -8.50 -5.39 -14.15
CA ASN A 192 -7.83 -6.53 -13.52
C ASN A 192 -6.66 -6.13 -12.61
N VAL A 193 -6.48 -4.84 -12.37
CA VAL A 193 -5.37 -4.35 -11.55
C VAL A 193 -5.85 -4.12 -10.11
N PRO A 194 -5.24 -4.77 -9.12
CA PRO A 194 -5.60 -4.57 -7.73
C PRO A 194 -5.26 -3.13 -7.29
N LEU A 195 -6.11 -2.62 -6.39
CA LEU A 195 -5.95 -1.30 -5.79
C LEU A 195 -5.67 -1.46 -4.30
N LEU A 196 -4.58 -0.83 -3.83
CA LEU A 196 -4.20 -0.76 -2.43
C LEU A 196 -4.35 0.68 -1.94
N MET A 197 -5.13 0.89 -0.89
CA MET A 197 -5.28 2.19 -0.25
C MET A 197 -4.37 2.29 0.97
N THR A 198 -3.72 3.45 1.18
CA THR A 198 -3.02 3.73 2.43
C THR A 198 -3.68 4.90 3.14
N THR A 199 -3.84 4.80 4.46
CA THR A 199 -4.34 5.92 5.26
C THR A 199 -3.24 6.97 5.49
N PRO A 200 -3.59 8.25 5.74
CA PRO A 200 -2.60 9.31 5.98
C PRO A 200 -1.86 9.12 7.31
N PRO A 201 -0.62 9.63 7.43
CA PRO A 201 0.22 9.43 8.63
C PRO A 201 -0.19 10.25 9.86
N GLY A 202 -1.25 11.02 9.76
CA GLY A 202 -1.59 12.07 10.72
C GLY A 202 -1.23 13.45 10.20
N SER A 203 -1.80 14.51 10.77
CA SER A 203 -1.53 15.88 10.35
C SER A 203 -1.77 16.89 11.46
N TYR A 204 -1.21 18.10 11.29
CA TYR A 204 -1.42 19.23 12.18
C TYR A 204 -2.20 20.34 11.52
N ASP A 205 -3.17 20.91 12.23
CA ASP A 205 -3.75 22.20 11.87
C ASP A 205 -2.82 23.33 12.28
N SER A 206 -2.69 24.34 11.43
CA SER A 206 -1.99 25.56 11.76
C SER A 206 -2.95 26.73 11.98
N PHE A 207 -2.72 27.47 13.05
CA PHE A 207 -3.48 28.66 13.40
C PHE A 207 -2.54 29.86 13.49
N ARG A 208 -2.92 30.95 12.86
CA ARG A 208 -2.18 32.21 12.97
C ARG A 208 -2.84 33.08 14.02
N LYS A 209 -2.16 33.20 15.18
CA LYS A 209 -2.57 34.13 16.22
C LYS A 209 -1.55 35.26 16.27
N SER A 210 -1.91 36.44 15.75
CA SER A 210 -1.01 37.58 15.60
C SER A 210 0.23 37.24 14.73
N ARG A 211 1.43 37.42 15.23
CA ARG A 211 2.70 37.15 14.52
C ARG A 211 3.19 35.70 14.67
N ARG A 212 2.56 34.93 15.56
CA ARG A 212 2.97 33.53 15.84
C ARG A 212 2.02 32.55 15.18
N ARG A 213 2.58 31.49 14.61
CA ARG A 213 1.82 30.32 14.13
C ARG A 213 1.85 29.27 15.26
N THR A 214 0.68 28.79 15.63
CA THR A 214 0.50 27.67 16.56
C THR A 214 -0.04 26.47 15.80
N TYR A 215 0.22 25.29 16.33
CA TYR A 215 -0.16 24.03 15.70
C TYR A 215 -0.93 23.18 16.73
N SER A 216 -1.91 22.44 16.26
CA SER A 216 -2.59 21.40 17.02
C SER A 216 -2.81 20.18 16.13
N ILE A 217 -2.91 19.00 16.74
CA ILE A 217 -3.26 17.79 16.00
C ILE A 217 -4.61 18.00 15.30
N ASN A 218 -4.65 17.70 14.01
CA ASN A 218 -5.89 17.80 13.23
C ASN A 218 -6.85 16.65 13.58
N PRO A 219 -7.97 16.91 14.28
CA PRO A 219 -8.88 15.85 14.70
C PRO A 219 -9.63 15.22 13.51
N ARG A 220 -9.73 15.92 12.39
CA ARG A 220 -10.44 15.46 11.19
C ARG A 220 -9.66 14.36 10.47
N THR A 221 -8.34 14.25 10.68
CA THR A 221 -7.56 13.16 10.10
C THR A 221 -8.09 11.80 10.56
N ALA A 222 -8.39 11.64 11.87
CA ALA A 222 -8.97 10.40 12.36
C ALA A 222 -10.34 10.09 11.73
N VAL A 223 -11.15 11.11 11.46
CA VAL A 223 -12.46 10.95 10.79
C VAL A 223 -12.26 10.59 9.32
N ALA A 224 -11.25 11.16 8.66
CA ALA A 224 -10.92 10.82 7.27
C ALA A 224 -10.42 9.36 7.16
N VAL A 225 -9.58 8.92 8.09
CA VAL A 225 -9.11 7.53 8.18
C VAL A 225 -10.28 6.57 8.30
N GLU A 226 -11.22 6.83 9.21
CA GLU A 226 -12.42 6.00 9.38
C GLU A 226 -13.28 5.96 8.12
N THR A 227 -13.42 7.11 7.45
CA THR A 227 -14.13 7.19 6.16
C THR A 227 -13.44 6.34 5.09
N MET A 228 -12.10 6.35 5.05
CA MET A 228 -11.30 5.58 4.10
C MET A 228 -11.39 4.07 4.37
N ARG A 229 -11.31 3.66 5.63
CA ARG A 229 -11.48 2.25 6.03
C ARG A 229 -12.84 1.72 5.58
N ARG A 230 -13.91 2.44 5.95
CA ARG A 230 -15.26 2.08 5.54
C ARG A 230 -15.40 2.02 4.03
N PHE A 231 -14.88 3.02 3.31
CA PHE A 231 -14.92 3.05 1.85
C PHE A 231 -14.22 1.83 1.25
N ALA A 232 -13.05 1.47 1.77
CA ALA A 232 -12.29 0.33 1.28
C ALA A 232 -13.01 -1.00 1.52
N ASP A 233 -13.62 -1.16 2.71
CA ASP A 233 -14.42 -2.34 3.05
C ASP A 233 -15.65 -2.46 2.15
N ASP A 234 -16.45 -1.39 2.02
CA ASP A 234 -17.63 -1.32 1.16
C ASP A 234 -17.30 -1.62 -0.31
N ASN A 235 -16.10 -1.28 -0.77
CA ASN A 235 -15.67 -1.41 -2.17
C ASN A 235 -14.67 -2.54 -2.43
N GLY A 236 -14.36 -3.34 -1.43
CA GLY A 236 -13.44 -4.48 -1.57
C GLY A 236 -12.05 -4.06 -2.02
N LEU A 237 -11.48 -3.04 -1.37
CA LEU A 237 -10.10 -2.61 -1.58
C LEU A 237 -9.20 -3.19 -0.48
N ALA A 238 -7.95 -3.46 -0.83
CA ALA A 238 -6.94 -3.71 0.18
C ALA A 238 -6.54 -2.39 0.87
N VAL A 239 -6.24 -2.46 2.16
CA VAL A 239 -5.85 -1.29 2.96
C VAL A 239 -4.62 -1.57 3.79
N TRP A 240 -3.65 -0.66 3.73
CA TRP A 240 -2.64 -0.53 4.76
C TRP A 240 -2.94 0.70 5.63
N ASP A 241 -3.26 0.43 6.89
CA ASP A 241 -3.60 1.48 7.83
C ASP A 241 -2.36 2.07 8.49
N MET A 242 -1.69 2.98 7.77
CA MET A 242 -0.51 3.68 8.28
C MET A 242 -0.82 4.53 9.52
N TYR A 243 -2.02 5.12 9.59
CA TYR A 243 -2.40 5.93 10.75
C TYR A 243 -2.40 5.11 12.03
N GLU A 244 -3.03 3.94 12.00
CA GLU A 244 -3.08 3.04 13.13
C GLU A 244 -1.71 2.47 13.45
N ALA A 245 -0.99 1.98 12.44
CA ALA A 245 0.35 1.41 12.61
C ALA A 245 1.30 2.34 13.36
N VAL A 246 1.18 3.66 13.17
CA VAL A 246 2.04 4.66 13.86
C VAL A 246 1.43 5.23 15.13
N GLY A 247 0.39 4.61 15.69
CA GLY A 247 -0.20 4.95 17.00
C GLY A 247 -1.52 5.72 16.96
N GLY A 248 -2.16 5.82 15.80
CA GLY A 248 -3.53 6.30 15.64
C GLY A 248 -3.79 7.70 16.18
N ARG A 249 -5.03 7.90 16.65
CA ARG A 249 -5.50 9.20 17.16
C ARG A 249 -4.65 9.76 18.30
N GLN A 250 -4.10 8.89 19.13
CA GLN A 250 -3.40 9.30 20.34
C GLN A 250 -1.93 9.64 20.08
N ARG A 251 -1.27 8.90 19.21
CA ARG A 251 0.17 8.94 19.12
C ARG A 251 0.74 9.22 17.73
N ALA A 252 -0.01 9.02 16.65
CA ALA A 252 0.53 9.13 15.29
C ALA A 252 1.34 10.44 15.07
N CYS A 253 0.72 11.60 15.27
CA CYS A 253 1.41 12.88 15.10
C CYS A 253 2.58 13.08 16.08
N LEU A 254 2.40 12.66 17.35
CA LEU A 254 3.42 12.80 18.37
C LEU A 254 4.63 11.93 18.07
N ASN A 255 4.44 10.69 17.64
CA ASN A 255 5.50 9.78 17.26
C ASN A 255 6.36 10.36 16.13
N TRP A 256 5.72 10.91 15.10
CA TRP A 256 6.44 11.58 14.02
C TRP A 256 7.23 12.80 14.48
N GLN A 257 6.62 13.62 15.35
CA GLN A 257 7.26 14.83 15.88
C GLN A 257 8.43 14.51 16.80
N GLU A 258 8.25 13.60 17.75
CA GLU A 258 9.28 13.17 18.70
C GLU A 258 10.48 12.55 17.98
N ALA A 259 10.24 11.77 16.94
CA ALA A 259 11.28 11.23 16.07
C ALA A 259 11.91 12.27 15.11
N LYS A 260 11.43 13.52 15.11
CA LYS A 260 11.87 14.61 14.22
C LYS A 260 11.69 14.30 12.73
N LEU A 261 10.70 13.48 12.39
CA LEU A 261 10.37 13.08 11.02
C LEU A 261 9.24 13.92 10.42
N MET A 262 8.43 14.53 11.27
CA MET A 262 7.39 15.50 10.90
C MET A 262 7.54 16.77 11.76
N ARG A 263 7.31 17.92 11.14
CA ARG A 263 7.20 19.20 11.85
C ARG A 263 5.73 19.60 11.90
N PRO A 264 5.29 20.22 12.98
CA PRO A 264 3.96 20.80 13.06
C PRO A 264 3.73 21.89 12.02
#